data_9af7a23ceecc89e58bb0c80798650384
#
_entry.id   9af7a23ceecc89e58bb0c80798650384
#
_cell.length_a   1.000
_cell.length_b   1.000
_cell.length_c   1.000
_cell.angle_alpha   90.00
_cell.angle_beta   90.00
_cell.angle_gamma   90.00
#
_symmetry.space_group_name_H-M   'P 1'
#
loop_
_entity.id
_entity.type
_entity.pdbx_description
1 polymer ?
#
loop_
_entity_poly.entity_id
_entity_poly.type
_entity_poly.pdbx_seq_one_letter_code
_entity_poly.pdbx_strand_id
1 'polypeptide(L)'
;LPVRKTLFAHTVDTKRDMSDEPNRITIVVHKESVWIWIIPFANGVTSLGFVGFPEFFDEFTGSPEEKFRAMIATEPYLKERFKDVELVFEPKTLQSWSTTTEKFYGNGFVLTGNVTEFLDPVFSSGVTLAVVSSQVAAKLVIRTLNGEKVDWEREYMNVMMQGIDTFRSYIMSWYEGSLHTIFFADDQDPVIKSQICSVLAGYVWDTTNPYVKDHTTALHKLARIITMRDSLKED
;
A
#
# COMPACT_ATOMS: atom_id res chain seq x y z
N LEU A 1 1.17 12.63 3.76
CA LEU A 1 0.15 11.69 4.22
C LEU A 1 -0.10 11.83 5.72
N PRO A 2 -1.31 11.57 6.24
CA PRO A 2 -1.61 11.59 7.67
C PRO A 2 -0.77 10.58 8.45
N VAL A 3 -0.52 10.88 9.73
CA VAL A 3 0.21 9.97 10.62
C VAL A 3 -0.52 8.63 10.73
N ARG A 4 0.23 7.55 10.57
CA ARG A 4 -0.23 6.19 10.79
C ARG A 4 0.66 5.49 11.81
N LYS A 5 0.09 4.52 12.50
CA LYS A 5 0.75 3.64 13.46
C LYS A 5 0.51 2.19 13.04
N THR A 6 1.45 1.33 13.32
CA THR A 6 1.30 -0.12 13.16
C THR A 6 1.74 -0.85 14.42
N LEU A 7 1.08 -1.96 14.71
CA LEU A 7 1.54 -2.99 15.63
C LEU A 7 1.56 -4.30 14.87
N PHE A 8 2.71 -4.98 14.84
CA PHE A 8 2.89 -6.19 14.04
C PHE A 8 3.80 -7.21 14.70
N ALA A 9 3.61 -8.47 14.33
CA ALA A 9 4.49 -9.57 14.68
C ALA A 9 4.59 -10.59 13.53
N HIS A 10 5.53 -11.52 13.66
CA HIS A 10 5.49 -12.75 12.88
C HIS A 10 4.94 -13.88 13.73
N THR A 11 4.11 -14.74 13.15
CA THR A 11 3.42 -15.83 13.81
C THR A 11 3.76 -17.16 13.15
N VAL A 12 3.82 -18.23 13.94
CA VAL A 12 3.84 -19.59 13.39
C VAL A 12 2.42 -19.96 12.96
N ASP A 13 2.17 -19.93 11.66
CA ASP A 13 0.82 -20.02 11.09
C ASP A 13 0.41 -21.49 10.84
N THR A 14 -0.04 -22.16 11.91
CA THR A 14 -0.45 -23.57 11.87
C THR A 14 -1.82 -23.80 11.20
N LYS A 15 -2.60 -22.74 10.99
CA LYS A 15 -3.93 -22.78 10.36
C LYS A 15 -3.95 -22.13 8.99
N ARG A 16 -2.80 -22.04 8.31
CA ARG A 16 -2.73 -21.53 6.94
C ARG A 16 -3.60 -22.40 6.03
N ASP A 17 -4.45 -21.75 5.27
CA ASP A 17 -5.16 -22.42 4.20
C ASP A 17 -4.15 -22.89 3.14
N MET A 18 -4.11 -24.22 2.92
CA MET A 18 -3.22 -24.87 1.94
C MET A 18 -3.94 -25.19 0.62
N SER A 19 -5.05 -24.48 0.34
CA SER A 19 -5.74 -24.52 -0.94
C SER A 19 -4.89 -23.99 -2.11
N ASP A 20 -5.47 -23.70 -3.24
CA ASP A 20 -4.79 -23.33 -4.49
C ASP A 20 -3.78 -22.18 -4.37
N GLU A 21 -3.93 -21.27 -3.40
CA GLU A 21 -3.08 -20.11 -3.23
C GLU A 21 -2.63 -19.88 -1.76
N PRO A 22 -1.89 -20.82 -1.17
CA PRO A 22 -1.54 -20.79 0.26
C PRO A 22 -0.64 -19.61 0.66
N ASN A 23 0.02 -18.99 -0.31
CA ASN A 23 0.94 -17.86 -0.10
C ASN A 23 0.34 -16.51 -0.54
N ARG A 24 -0.97 -16.45 -0.81
CA ARG A 24 -1.64 -15.20 -1.17
C ARG A 24 -1.56 -14.20 -0.01
N ILE A 25 -1.07 -13.00 -0.30
CA ILE A 25 -1.17 -11.86 0.62
C ILE A 25 -2.64 -11.48 0.76
N THR A 26 -3.10 -11.33 2.00
CA THR A 26 -4.46 -10.91 2.30
C THR A 26 -4.43 -9.56 3.00
N ILE A 27 -5.27 -8.65 2.55
CA ILE A 27 -5.55 -7.37 3.22
C ILE A 27 -6.98 -7.42 3.73
N VAL A 28 -7.15 -7.21 5.03
CA VAL A 28 -8.45 -7.12 5.68
C VAL A 28 -8.78 -5.65 5.95
N VAL A 29 -9.91 -5.19 5.44
CA VAL A 29 -10.48 -3.89 5.81
C VAL A 29 -11.27 -4.11 7.10
N HIS A 30 -10.72 -3.69 8.23
CA HIS A 30 -11.26 -4.01 9.56
C HIS A 30 -12.28 -2.99 10.05
N LYS A 31 -11.89 -1.71 10.02
CA LYS A 31 -12.72 -0.55 10.39
C LYS A 31 -12.42 0.58 9.40
N GLU A 32 -13.19 1.66 9.50
CA GLU A 32 -12.82 2.90 8.83
C GLU A 32 -11.37 3.27 9.18
N SER A 33 -10.53 3.43 8.16
CA SER A 33 -9.10 3.75 8.30
C SER A 33 -8.21 2.73 9.04
N VAL A 34 -8.69 1.53 9.37
CA VAL A 34 -7.88 0.43 9.94
C VAL A 34 -7.88 -0.76 8.99
N TRP A 35 -6.70 -1.17 8.58
CA TRP A 35 -6.51 -2.36 7.76
C TRP A 35 -5.44 -3.28 8.35
N ILE A 36 -5.47 -4.54 7.95
CA ILE A 36 -4.62 -5.58 8.48
C ILE A 36 -3.96 -6.29 7.33
N TRP A 37 -2.65 -6.50 7.41
CA TRP A 37 -1.96 -7.37 6.47
C TRP A 37 -1.75 -8.77 7.03
N ILE A 38 -1.86 -9.76 6.15
CA ILE A 38 -1.53 -11.15 6.40
C ILE A 38 -0.61 -11.58 5.25
N ILE A 39 0.68 -11.71 5.53
CA ILE A 39 1.71 -12.00 4.52
C ILE A 39 2.37 -13.33 4.85
N PRO A 40 1.95 -14.43 4.20
CA PRO A 40 2.54 -15.74 4.41
C PRO A 40 3.96 -15.83 3.83
N PHE A 41 4.88 -16.41 4.58
CA PHE A 41 6.23 -16.72 4.12
C PHE A 41 6.35 -18.20 3.76
N ALA A 42 7.32 -18.54 2.92
CA ALA A 42 7.56 -19.91 2.45
C ALA A 42 7.94 -20.90 3.58
N ASN A 43 8.46 -20.39 4.69
CA ASN A 43 8.90 -21.18 5.86
C ASN A 43 7.79 -21.49 6.89
N GLY A 44 6.51 -21.25 6.56
CA GLY A 44 5.39 -21.48 7.48
C GLY A 44 5.10 -20.34 8.46
N VAL A 45 5.93 -19.30 8.47
CA VAL A 45 5.71 -18.08 9.24
C VAL A 45 4.79 -17.14 8.46
N THR A 46 3.96 -16.38 9.16
CA THR A 46 3.12 -15.32 8.59
C THR A 46 3.41 -13.99 9.29
N SER A 47 3.68 -12.94 8.52
CA SER A 47 3.69 -11.58 9.04
C SER A 47 2.26 -11.08 9.16
N LEU A 48 1.88 -10.64 10.36
CA LEU A 48 0.56 -10.11 10.67
C LEU A 48 0.72 -8.73 11.31
N GLY A 49 -0.02 -7.74 10.82
CA GLY A 49 0.05 -6.39 11.39
C GLY A 49 -1.17 -5.55 11.11
N PHE A 50 -1.46 -4.67 12.05
CA PHE A 50 -2.54 -3.70 12.02
C PHE A 50 -1.97 -2.34 11.66
N VAL A 51 -2.64 -1.60 10.79
CA VAL A 51 -2.31 -0.22 10.43
C VAL A 51 -3.55 0.65 10.61
N GLY A 52 -3.38 1.79 11.24
CA GLY A 52 -4.49 2.73 11.47
C GLY A 52 -4.01 4.06 12.03
N PHE A 53 -4.94 4.89 12.42
CA PHE A 53 -4.63 6.08 13.21
C PHE A 53 -4.15 5.69 14.62
N PRO A 54 -3.28 6.50 15.26
CA PRO A 54 -2.77 6.22 16.61
C PRO A 54 -3.89 5.92 17.63
N GLU A 55 -5.01 6.62 17.55
CA GLU A 55 -6.16 6.53 18.47
C GLU A 55 -6.74 5.11 18.55
N PHE A 56 -6.75 4.37 17.44
CA PHE A 56 -7.19 2.98 17.43
C PHE A 56 -6.33 2.09 18.35
N PHE A 57 -5.02 2.32 18.37
CA PHE A 57 -4.09 1.54 19.19
C PHE A 57 -4.16 1.90 20.67
N ASP A 58 -4.61 3.10 20.99
CA ASP A 58 -4.73 3.61 22.36
C ASP A 58 -5.97 3.03 23.09
N GLU A 59 -6.90 2.41 22.33
CA GLU A 59 -8.01 1.62 22.90
C GLU A 59 -7.53 0.35 23.63
N PHE A 60 -6.31 -0.13 23.33
CA PHE A 60 -5.76 -1.36 23.87
C PHE A 60 -4.69 -1.07 24.94
N THR A 61 -4.76 -1.78 26.07
CA THR A 61 -3.85 -1.62 27.22
C THR A 61 -3.03 -2.88 27.46
N GLY A 62 -1.97 -2.78 28.25
CA GLY A 62 -1.09 -3.92 28.59
C GLY A 62 0.22 -3.92 27.78
N SER A 63 0.91 -5.05 27.84
CA SER A 63 2.15 -5.30 27.09
C SER A 63 1.90 -5.31 25.57
N PRO A 64 2.94 -5.19 24.72
CA PRO A 64 2.79 -5.29 23.27
C PRO A 64 2.08 -6.57 22.83
N GLU A 65 2.37 -7.69 23.45
CA GLU A 65 1.71 -8.98 23.15
C GLU A 65 0.24 -8.98 23.55
N GLU A 66 -0.10 -8.51 24.74
CA GLU A 66 -1.50 -8.41 25.20
C GLU A 66 -2.33 -7.52 24.26
N LYS A 67 -1.80 -6.37 23.87
CA LYS A 67 -2.43 -5.49 22.88
C LYS A 67 -2.64 -6.19 21.55
N PHE A 68 -1.61 -6.85 21.04
CA PHE A 68 -1.68 -7.53 19.74
C PHE A 68 -2.71 -8.65 19.72
N ARG A 69 -2.75 -9.47 20.78
CA ARG A 69 -3.75 -10.54 20.93
C ARG A 69 -5.16 -9.98 21.10
N ALA A 70 -5.33 -8.89 21.86
CA ALA A 70 -6.62 -8.22 22.00
C ALA A 70 -7.10 -7.68 20.64
N MET A 71 -6.21 -7.10 19.82
CA MET A 71 -6.54 -6.64 18.47
C MET A 71 -6.92 -7.79 17.54
N ILE A 72 -6.19 -8.93 17.56
CA ILE A 72 -6.57 -10.15 16.83
C ILE A 72 -8.00 -10.60 17.19
N ALA A 73 -8.37 -10.49 18.47
CA ALA A 73 -9.69 -10.93 18.94
C ALA A 73 -10.85 -10.04 18.43
N THR A 74 -10.58 -8.82 17.94
CA THR A 74 -11.61 -7.90 17.41
C THR A 74 -12.06 -8.24 15.99
N GLU A 75 -11.30 -9.06 15.25
CA GLU A 75 -11.60 -9.43 13.88
C GLU A 75 -11.88 -10.96 13.81
N PRO A 76 -13.09 -11.40 13.37
CA PRO A 76 -13.51 -12.80 13.43
C PRO A 76 -12.56 -13.78 12.72
N TYR A 77 -12.13 -13.45 11.50
CA TYR A 77 -11.23 -14.29 10.72
C TYR A 77 -9.85 -14.42 11.37
N LEU A 78 -9.31 -13.31 11.90
CA LEU A 78 -8.04 -13.33 12.61
C LEU A 78 -8.14 -14.11 13.93
N LYS A 79 -9.22 -13.92 14.67
CA LYS A 79 -9.49 -14.63 15.92
C LYS A 79 -9.49 -16.14 15.72
N GLU A 80 -10.13 -16.63 14.67
CA GLU A 80 -10.16 -18.07 14.36
C GLU A 80 -8.78 -18.60 14.00
N ARG A 81 -8.03 -17.87 13.16
CA ARG A 81 -6.75 -18.31 12.61
C ARG A 81 -5.57 -18.08 13.55
N PHE A 82 -5.52 -16.93 14.23
CA PHE A 82 -4.32 -16.45 14.94
C PHE A 82 -4.45 -16.31 16.46
N LYS A 83 -5.58 -16.67 17.08
CA LYS A 83 -5.81 -16.45 18.52
C LYS A 83 -4.72 -17.04 19.41
N ASP A 84 -4.32 -18.29 19.14
CA ASP A 84 -3.44 -19.06 20.01
C ASP A 84 -2.09 -19.41 19.35
N VAL A 85 -1.72 -18.67 18.30
CA VAL A 85 -0.46 -18.92 17.58
C VAL A 85 0.75 -18.43 18.38
N GLU A 86 1.87 -19.12 18.20
CA GLU A 86 3.17 -18.68 18.70
C GLU A 86 3.63 -17.41 17.95
N LEU A 87 4.13 -16.44 18.71
CA LEU A 87 4.78 -15.25 18.14
C LEU A 87 6.28 -15.51 18.01
N VAL A 88 6.84 -15.26 16.83
CA VAL A 88 8.28 -15.42 16.56
C VAL A 88 9.11 -14.37 17.29
N PHE A 89 8.52 -13.21 17.56
CA PHE A 89 9.10 -12.12 18.35
C PHE A 89 8.00 -11.27 18.99
N GLU A 90 8.37 -10.53 20.03
CA GLU A 90 7.47 -9.56 20.68
C GLU A 90 6.95 -8.53 19.67
N PRO A 91 5.63 -8.26 19.63
CA PRO A 91 5.06 -7.31 18.67
C PRO A 91 5.74 -5.94 18.69
N LYS A 92 6.04 -5.42 17.51
CA LYS A 92 6.75 -4.15 17.32
C LYS A 92 5.81 -3.07 16.82
N THR A 93 6.04 -1.86 17.30
CA THR A 93 5.33 -0.65 16.87
C THR A 93 6.21 0.19 15.98
N LEU A 94 5.65 0.69 14.86
CA LEU A 94 6.20 1.76 14.06
C LEU A 94 5.15 2.86 13.88
N GLN A 95 5.59 4.09 13.71
CA GLN A 95 4.71 5.24 13.51
C GLN A 95 5.38 6.30 12.65
N SER A 96 4.58 7.08 11.91
CA SER A 96 5.06 8.26 11.16
C SER A 96 6.13 7.92 10.11
N TRP A 97 5.92 6.87 9.33
CA TRP A 97 6.89 6.42 8.31
C TRP A 97 6.82 7.18 6.98
N SER A 98 5.70 7.82 6.66
CA SER A 98 5.57 8.57 5.39
C SER A 98 6.45 9.81 5.41
N THR A 99 7.37 9.88 4.45
CA THR A 99 8.33 10.98 4.30
C THR A 99 8.46 11.37 2.84
N THR A 100 8.74 12.65 2.60
CA THR A 100 8.97 13.22 1.28
C THR A 100 10.29 13.97 1.28
N THR A 101 11.10 13.79 0.23
CA THR A 101 12.32 14.57 -0.01
C THR A 101 12.05 15.63 -1.08
N GLU A 102 12.42 16.87 -0.82
CA GLU A 102 12.15 17.98 -1.73
C GLU A 102 12.93 17.89 -3.05
N LYS A 103 14.12 17.28 -3.02
CA LYS A 103 15.01 17.22 -4.18
C LYS A 103 15.70 15.87 -4.29
N PHE A 104 15.47 15.17 -5.40
CA PHE A 104 15.97 13.81 -5.62
C PHE A 104 17.40 13.73 -6.16
N TYR A 105 17.99 14.84 -6.54
CA TYR A 105 19.34 14.90 -7.10
C TYR A 105 20.09 16.18 -6.70
N GLY A 106 21.39 16.16 -6.84
CA GLY A 106 22.24 17.33 -6.60
C GLY A 106 23.62 17.15 -7.22
N ASN A 107 24.55 18.03 -6.85
CA ASN A 107 25.91 17.93 -7.35
C ASN A 107 26.58 16.66 -6.79
N GLY A 108 26.84 15.68 -7.66
CA GLY A 108 27.52 14.44 -7.31
C GLY A 108 26.66 13.37 -6.68
N PHE A 109 25.31 13.52 -6.60
CA PHE A 109 24.44 12.49 -6.07
C PHE A 109 23.08 12.44 -6.78
N VAL A 110 22.42 11.27 -6.72
CA VAL A 110 21.02 11.04 -7.02
C VAL A 110 20.43 10.08 -5.99
N LEU A 111 19.26 10.38 -5.48
CA LEU A 111 18.52 9.56 -4.51
C LEU A 111 17.59 8.59 -5.26
N THR A 112 17.42 7.36 -4.74
CA THR A 112 16.54 6.34 -5.29
C THR A 112 15.75 5.63 -4.20
N GLY A 113 14.61 5.04 -4.52
CA GLY A 113 13.80 4.29 -3.57
C GLY A 113 13.20 5.14 -2.45
N ASN A 114 13.08 4.55 -1.27
CA ASN A 114 12.38 5.15 -0.13
C ASN A 114 12.96 6.48 0.37
N VAL A 115 14.21 6.81 0.03
CA VAL A 115 14.80 8.11 0.37
C VAL A 115 14.31 9.26 -0.50
N THR A 116 13.65 8.97 -1.62
CA THR A 116 12.96 9.99 -2.43
C THR A 116 11.57 10.25 -1.90
N GLU A 117 10.82 9.19 -1.68
CA GLU A 117 9.46 9.20 -1.16
C GLU A 117 9.17 7.88 -0.47
N PHE A 118 8.72 7.92 0.79
CA PHE A 118 8.13 6.78 1.46
C PHE A 118 6.64 7.05 1.65
N LEU A 119 5.83 6.34 0.87
CA LEU A 119 4.37 6.40 0.95
C LEU A 119 3.84 5.47 2.04
N ASP A 120 2.56 5.13 1.98
CA ASP A 120 1.93 4.14 2.85
C ASP A 120 2.10 2.72 2.27
N PRO A 121 2.35 1.68 3.09
CA PRO A 121 2.61 0.33 2.61
C PRO A 121 1.38 -0.43 2.11
N VAL A 122 0.17 0.13 2.17
CA VAL A 122 -1.08 -0.58 1.82
C VAL A 122 -1.05 -1.24 0.43
N PHE A 123 -0.38 -0.64 -0.54
CA PHE A 123 -0.22 -1.20 -1.89
C PHE A 123 1.20 -1.71 -2.19
N SER A 124 2.06 -1.80 -1.18
CA SER A 124 3.45 -2.29 -1.32
C SER A 124 4.25 -1.57 -2.42
N SER A 125 3.96 -0.29 -2.68
CA SER A 125 4.53 0.51 -3.77
C SER A 125 6.04 0.77 -3.67
N GLY A 126 6.63 0.63 -2.48
CA GLY A 126 8.03 0.97 -2.23
C GLY A 126 9.03 0.21 -3.10
N VAL A 127 8.79 -1.09 -3.35
CA VAL A 127 9.66 -1.91 -4.21
C VAL A 127 9.61 -1.43 -5.66
N THR A 128 8.43 -1.14 -6.19
CA THR A 128 8.26 -0.60 -7.54
C THR A 128 8.99 0.73 -7.69
N LEU A 129 8.80 1.65 -6.75
CA LEU A 129 9.48 2.94 -6.76
C LEU A 129 11.00 2.77 -6.66
N ALA A 130 11.49 1.86 -5.82
CA ALA A 130 12.92 1.61 -5.68
C ALA A 130 13.55 1.05 -6.98
N VAL A 131 12.93 0.05 -7.59
CA VAL A 131 13.44 -0.58 -8.82
C VAL A 131 13.43 0.41 -9.99
N VAL A 132 12.30 1.12 -10.20
CA VAL A 132 12.17 2.06 -11.33
C VAL A 132 13.10 3.26 -11.14
N SER A 133 13.14 3.86 -9.94
CA SER A 133 14.02 5.00 -9.68
C SER A 133 15.50 4.63 -9.88
N SER A 134 15.91 3.46 -9.40
CA SER A 134 17.29 2.99 -9.57
C SER A 134 17.63 2.74 -11.05
N GLN A 135 16.71 2.17 -11.81
CA GLN A 135 16.91 1.93 -13.25
C GLN A 135 17.06 3.25 -14.02
N VAL A 136 16.16 4.22 -13.77
CA VAL A 136 16.21 5.53 -14.43
C VAL A 136 17.49 6.27 -14.04
N ALA A 137 17.78 6.34 -12.73
CA ALA A 137 19.00 6.99 -12.22
C ALA A 137 20.26 6.40 -12.82
N ALA A 138 20.39 5.07 -12.87
CA ALA A 138 21.57 4.41 -13.44
C ALA A 138 21.80 4.78 -14.92
N LYS A 139 20.73 4.79 -15.73
CA LYS A 139 20.83 5.21 -17.14
C LYS A 139 21.31 6.66 -17.28
N LEU A 140 20.78 7.58 -16.46
CA LEU A 140 21.15 8.99 -16.51
C LEU A 140 22.57 9.25 -15.99
N VAL A 141 22.99 8.51 -14.94
CA VAL A 141 24.38 8.56 -14.44
C VAL A 141 25.36 8.13 -15.52
N ILE A 142 25.09 7.02 -16.21
CA ILE A 142 25.95 6.54 -17.34
C ILE A 142 26.06 7.61 -18.43
N ARG A 143 24.97 8.24 -18.83
CA ARG A 143 24.97 9.33 -19.80
C ARG A 143 25.81 10.53 -19.32
N THR A 144 25.65 10.90 -18.06
CA THR A 144 26.42 11.99 -17.44
C THR A 144 27.92 11.68 -17.44
N LEU A 145 28.31 10.44 -17.08
CA LEU A 145 29.72 10.01 -17.07
C LEU A 145 30.32 9.96 -18.48
N ASN A 146 29.51 9.73 -19.49
CA ASN A 146 29.90 9.80 -20.91
C ASN A 146 29.96 11.25 -21.46
N GLY A 147 29.75 12.25 -20.61
CA GLY A 147 29.83 13.68 -21.00
C GLY A 147 28.54 14.25 -21.60
N GLU A 148 27.43 13.49 -21.57
CA GLU A 148 26.14 14.00 -22.01
C GLU A 148 25.56 14.98 -20.97
N LYS A 149 24.90 16.02 -21.45
CA LYS A 149 24.14 16.93 -20.59
C LYS A 149 22.78 16.29 -20.27
N VAL A 150 22.56 15.94 -18.99
CA VAL A 150 21.32 15.38 -18.48
C VAL A 150 20.51 16.46 -17.75
N ASP A 151 19.23 16.57 -18.09
CA ASP A 151 18.25 17.40 -17.37
C ASP A 151 17.61 16.53 -16.26
N TRP A 152 18.26 16.51 -15.07
CA TRP A 152 17.83 15.70 -13.94
C TRP A 152 16.42 16.05 -13.44
N GLU A 153 15.99 17.30 -13.56
CA GLU A 153 14.63 17.71 -13.21
C GLU A 153 13.62 17.02 -14.12
N ARG A 154 13.77 17.18 -15.41
CA ARG A 154 12.82 16.67 -16.41
C ARG A 154 12.92 15.16 -16.61
N GLU A 155 14.15 14.61 -16.67
CA GLU A 155 14.40 13.22 -17.06
C GLU A 155 14.37 12.26 -15.86
N TYR A 156 14.46 12.78 -14.63
CA TYR A 156 14.42 11.98 -13.41
C TYR A 156 13.30 12.39 -12.46
N MET A 157 13.40 13.59 -11.85
CA MET A 157 12.51 13.99 -10.78
C MET A 157 11.05 14.05 -11.23
N ASN A 158 10.74 14.69 -12.35
CA ASN A 158 9.37 14.77 -12.87
C ASN A 158 8.83 13.40 -13.28
N VAL A 159 9.68 12.53 -13.83
CA VAL A 159 9.29 11.15 -14.16
C VAL A 159 8.93 10.38 -12.90
N MET A 160 9.75 10.47 -11.86
CA MET A 160 9.46 9.78 -10.58
C MET A 160 8.23 10.34 -9.89
N MET A 161 8.08 11.67 -9.86
CA MET A 161 6.92 12.33 -9.25
C MET A 161 5.60 11.90 -9.89
N GLN A 162 5.53 11.69 -11.20
CA GLN A 162 4.34 11.19 -11.88
C GLN A 162 3.87 9.85 -11.26
N GLY A 163 4.76 8.89 -11.08
CA GLY A 163 4.42 7.59 -10.49
C GLY A 163 4.09 7.70 -8.99
N ILE A 164 4.84 8.52 -8.27
CA ILE A 164 4.61 8.81 -6.84
C ILE A 164 3.22 9.43 -6.64
N ASP A 165 2.84 10.43 -7.43
CA ASP A 165 1.55 11.12 -7.32
C ASP A 165 0.38 10.19 -7.68
N THR A 166 0.57 9.30 -8.65
CA THR A 166 -0.42 8.26 -8.96
C THR A 166 -0.64 7.34 -7.75
N PHE A 167 0.41 6.76 -7.17
CA PHE A 167 0.28 5.94 -5.96
C PHE A 167 -0.31 6.72 -4.78
N ARG A 168 0.12 7.98 -4.58
CA ARG A 168 -0.40 8.84 -3.51
C ARG A 168 -1.91 9.04 -3.63
N SER A 169 -2.43 9.27 -4.84
CA SER A 169 -3.88 9.41 -5.07
C SER A 169 -4.64 8.12 -4.73
N TYR A 170 -4.09 6.96 -5.05
CA TYR A 170 -4.69 5.67 -4.69
C TYR A 170 -4.71 5.44 -3.18
N ILE A 171 -3.62 5.79 -2.48
CA ILE A 171 -3.56 5.73 -1.02
C ILE A 171 -4.58 6.68 -0.38
N MET A 172 -4.70 7.90 -0.88
CA MET A 172 -5.73 8.83 -0.41
C MET A 172 -7.13 8.27 -0.63
N SER A 173 -7.43 7.75 -1.83
CA SER A 173 -8.72 7.14 -2.16
C SER A 173 -9.02 5.88 -1.34
N TRP A 174 -8.00 5.16 -0.89
CA TRP A 174 -8.16 4.06 0.08
C TRP A 174 -8.67 4.58 1.42
N TYR A 175 -8.00 5.57 2.00
CA TYR A 175 -8.36 6.11 3.32
C TYR A 175 -9.64 6.97 3.31
N GLU A 176 -10.04 7.51 2.16
CA GLU A 176 -11.30 8.24 1.96
C GLU A 176 -12.48 7.30 1.64
N GLY A 177 -12.24 6.00 1.45
CA GLY A 177 -13.26 5.00 1.19
C GLY A 177 -13.66 4.81 -0.28
N SER A 178 -13.22 5.67 -1.20
CA SER A 178 -13.57 5.54 -2.62
C SER A 178 -13.10 4.21 -3.23
N LEU A 179 -11.90 3.75 -2.88
CA LEU A 179 -11.40 2.43 -3.32
C LEU A 179 -12.15 1.28 -2.67
N HIS A 180 -12.61 1.41 -1.43
CA HIS A 180 -13.44 0.38 -0.78
C HIS A 180 -14.77 0.22 -1.54
N THR A 181 -15.45 1.33 -1.87
CA THR A 181 -16.66 1.30 -2.70
C THR A 181 -16.43 0.57 -4.03
N ILE A 182 -15.29 0.81 -4.68
CA ILE A 182 -14.95 0.17 -5.95
C ILE A 182 -14.63 -1.32 -5.77
N PHE A 183 -13.85 -1.69 -4.76
CA PHE A 183 -13.41 -3.07 -4.54
C PHE A 183 -14.52 -4.00 -4.09
N PHE A 184 -15.48 -3.49 -3.32
CA PHE A 184 -16.59 -4.27 -2.77
C PHE A 184 -17.89 -4.10 -3.54
N ALA A 185 -17.87 -3.47 -4.72
CA ALA A 185 -19.04 -3.41 -5.60
C ALA A 185 -19.40 -4.81 -6.10
N ASP A 186 -20.69 -5.17 -6.03
CA ASP A 186 -21.20 -6.47 -6.47
C ASP A 186 -21.01 -6.71 -7.98
N ASP A 187 -21.11 -5.65 -8.77
CA ASP A 187 -21.06 -5.68 -10.23
C ASP A 187 -19.85 -4.83 -10.70
N GLN A 188 -18.76 -5.52 -10.98
CA GLN A 188 -17.48 -4.92 -11.40
C GLN A 188 -17.28 -5.10 -12.90
N ASP A 189 -17.14 -4.00 -13.65
CA ASP A 189 -16.71 -4.04 -15.04
C ASP A 189 -15.30 -4.64 -15.16
N PRO A 190 -15.11 -5.74 -15.92
CA PRO A 190 -13.80 -6.41 -16.01
C PRO A 190 -12.69 -5.53 -16.58
N VAL A 191 -13.01 -4.59 -17.47
CA VAL A 191 -12.04 -3.67 -18.08
C VAL A 191 -11.57 -2.67 -17.03
N ILE A 192 -12.50 -2.05 -16.31
CA ILE A 192 -12.21 -1.11 -15.21
C ILE A 192 -11.38 -1.82 -14.14
N LYS A 193 -11.80 -3.02 -13.73
CA LYS A 193 -11.06 -3.84 -12.76
C LYS A 193 -9.62 -4.09 -13.21
N SER A 194 -9.42 -4.51 -14.47
CA SER A 194 -8.09 -4.74 -15.02
C SER A 194 -7.23 -3.47 -15.04
N GLN A 195 -7.81 -2.32 -15.39
CA GLN A 195 -7.12 -1.04 -15.40
C GLN A 195 -6.67 -0.60 -14.00
N ILE A 196 -7.53 -0.74 -12.99
CA ILE A 196 -7.19 -0.42 -11.59
C ILE A 196 -6.14 -1.41 -11.06
N CYS A 197 -6.31 -2.71 -11.31
CA CYS A 197 -5.33 -3.72 -10.91
C CYS A 197 -3.96 -3.48 -11.54
N SER A 198 -3.89 -2.99 -12.78
CA SER A 198 -2.61 -2.66 -13.41
C SER A 198 -1.88 -1.54 -12.69
N VAL A 199 -2.60 -0.51 -12.21
CA VAL A 199 -2.00 0.57 -11.40
C VAL A 199 -1.46 0.02 -10.08
N LEU A 200 -2.24 -0.83 -9.40
CA LEU A 200 -1.81 -1.48 -8.15
C LEU A 200 -0.62 -2.43 -8.36
N ALA A 201 -0.50 -3.03 -9.55
CA ALA A 201 0.65 -3.84 -9.96
C ALA A 201 1.90 -3.00 -10.32
N GLY A 202 1.82 -1.65 -10.25
CA GLY A 202 2.96 -0.76 -10.45
C GLY A 202 3.04 -0.07 -11.81
N TYR A 203 2.05 -0.24 -12.70
CA TYR A 203 2.02 0.46 -14.00
C TYR A 203 1.54 1.91 -13.87
N VAL A 204 2.13 2.65 -12.93
CA VAL A 204 1.73 4.02 -12.55
C VAL A 204 2.24 5.12 -13.49
N TRP A 205 3.02 4.76 -14.51
CA TRP A 205 3.50 5.66 -15.57
C TRP A 205 2.76 5.46 -16.91
N ASP A 206 1.86 4.48 -17.01
CA ASP A 206 1.09 4.22 -18.23
C ASP A 206 -0.08 5.21 -18.36
N THR A 207 0.17 6.35 -19.00
CA THR A 207 -0.83 7.40 -19.23
C THR A 207 -1.90 7.02 -20.28
N THR A 208 -1.83 5.84 -20.90
CA THR A 208 -2.92 5.31 -21.74
C THR A 208 -4.06 4.77 -20.88
N ASN A 209 -3.75 4.39 -19.62
CA ASN A 209 -4.73 3.99 -18.61
C ASN A 209 -5.41 5.25 -18.04
N PRO A 210 -6.76 5.41 -18.16
CA PRO A 210 -7.48 6.57 -17.63
C PRO A 210 -7.32 6.75 -16.12
N TYR A 211 -7.12 5.66 -15.37
CA TYR A 211 -6.91 5.67 -13.92
C TYR A 211 -5.48 6.04 -13.51
N VAL A 212 -4.55 6.17 -14.48
CA VAL A 212 -3.25 6.83 -14.33
C VAL A 212 -3.35 8.28 -14.81
N LYS A 213 -3.91 8.50 -15.99
CA LYS A 213 -4.00 9.83 -16.60
C LYS A 213 -4.77 10.83 -15.74
N ASP A 214 -5.91 10.42 -15.19
CA ASP A 214 -6.80 11.23 -14.36
C ASP A 214 -6.84 10.72 -12.91
N HIS A 215 -5.72 10.22 -12.40
CA HIS A 215 -5.62 9.53 -11.10
C HIS A 215 -6.24 10.29 -9.91
N THR A 216 -6.26 11.63 -9.96
CA THR A 216 -6.81 12.46 -8.88
C THR A 216 -8.34 12.47 -8.83
N THR A 217 -9.02 12.18 -9.95
CA THR A 217 -10.49 12.30 -10.03
C THR A 217 -11.20 11.04 -10.50
N ALA A 218 -10.51 10.15 -11.23
CA ALA A 218 -11.14 8.98 -11.85
C ALA A 218 -11.74 8.02 -10.83
N LEU A 219 -11.03 7.74 -9.73
CA LEU A 219 -11.52 6.85 -8.67
C LEU A 219 -12.75 7.42 -7.96
N HIS A 220 -12.73 8.70 -7.62
CA HIS A 220 -13.89 9.37 -6.98
C HIS A 220 -15.12 9.38 -7.88
N LYS A 221 -14.94 9.66 -9.18
CA LYS A 221 -16.04 9.61 -10.16
C LYS A 221 -16.63 8.22 -10.26
N LEU A 222 -15.77 7.18 -10.33
CA LEU A 222 -16.22 5.79 -10.39
C LEU A 222 -16.96 5.38 -9.11
N ALA A 223 -16.40 5.66 -7.93
CA ALA A 223 -17.05 5.37 -6.67
C ALA A 223 -18.43 6.02 -6.56
N ARG A 224 -18.54 7.30 -6.97
CA ARG A 224 -19.84 8.00 -7.00
C ARG A 224 -20.84 7.34 -7.93
N ILE A 225 -20.43 6.90 -9.13
CA ILE A 225 -21.29 6.20 -10.08
C ILE A 225 -21.80 4.89 -9.48
N ILE A 226 -20.91 4.12 -8.82
CA ILE A 226 -21.27 2.87 -8.15
C ILE A 226 -22.29 3.13 -7.05
N THR A 227 -22.04 4.09 -6.16
CA THR A 227 -22.99 4.45 -5.07
C THR A 227 -24.34 4.86 -5.62
N MET A 228 -24.40 5.67 -6.68
CA MET A 228 -25.67 6.08 -7.31
C MET A 228 -26.39 4.91 -7.96
N ARG A 229 -25.68 3.98 -8.60
CA ARG A 229 -26.26 2.77 -9.19
C ARG A 229 -26.86 1.86 -8.11
N ASP A 230 -26.13 1.67 -7.02
CA ASP A 230 -26.55 0.74 -5.96
C ASP A 230 -27.74 1.30 -5.18
N SER A 231 -27.83 2.61 -4.95
CA SER A 231 -29.03 3.24 -4.37
C SER A 231 -30.31 3.07 -5.24
N LEU A 232 -30.15 3.00 -6.57
CA LEU A 232 -31.29 2.75 -7.48
C LEU A 232 -31.77 1.29 -7.49
N LYS A 233 -31.00 0.35 -6.92
CA LYS A 233 -31.41 -1.07 -6.82
C LYS A 233 -32.18 -1.36 -5.52
N GLU A 234 -32.07 -0.47 -4.53
CA GLU A 234 -32.73 -0.62 -3.22
C GLU A 234 -34.15 -0.02 -3.21
N ASP A 235 -34.52 0.80 -4.23
CA ASP A 235 -35.86 1.34 -4.48
C ASP A 235 -36.65 0.41 -5.42
#